data_386fe1d272fbe110cdeb0b0f0e8743e0
#
_entry.id   386fe1d272fbe110cdeb0b0f0e8743e0
#
_cell.length_a   1.000
_cell.length_b   1.000
_cell.length_c   1.000
_cell.angle_alpha   90.00
_cell.angle_beta   90.00
_cell.angle_gamma   90.00
#
_symmetry.space_group_name_H-M   'P 1'
#
loop_
_entity.id
_entity.type
_entity.pdbx_description
1 polymer ?
#
loop_
_entity_poly.entity_id
_entity_poly.type
_entity_poly.pdbx_seq_one_letter_code
_entity_poly.pdbx_strand_id
1 'polypeptide(L)'
;HLAVRRQRQMCIRDSQNIEQKFCPIGTKARVFFNNFGGEVVSTAEKLGDIPALENLIGAIKVLLDKFEQGEIDQVFLASNRFENTMTQEPNIKQLLPLLPEDTPELKRRWDYIYEPDAKELLDGLMQRYIESLVYQAVIENIACEQAAKMVAMKNATENAGTIIDELQLIYNNARQAAITQELSEIVAGAEAL
;
A
#
# COMPACT_ATOMS: atom_id res chain seq x y z
N HIS A 1 5.11 -0.58 15.33
CA HIS A 1 6.22 0.39 15.19
C HIS A 1 6.06 1.37 14.02
N LEU A 2 5.51 0.95 12.88
CA LEU A 2 5.30 1.82 11.69
C LEU A 2 4.19 2.86 11.90
N ALA A 3 3.10 2.50 12.57
CA ALA A 3 2.02 3.43 12.89
C ALA A 3 2.49 4.58 13.81
N VAL A 4 3.35 4.28 14.78
CA VAL A 4 3.90 5.27 15.74
C VAL A 4 4.88 6.23 15.04
N ARG A 5 5.68 5.77 14.06
CA ARG A 5 6.54 6.66 13.25
C ARG A 5 5.73 7.62 12.38
N ARG A 6 4.63 7.14 11.78
CA ARG A 6 3.72 8.00 10.97
C ARG A 6 3.02 9.03 11.82
N GLN A 7 2.53 8.67 13.02
CA GLN A 7 1.98 9.61 13.99
C GLN A 7 3.01 10.67 14.41
N ARG A 8 4.26 10.30 14.66
CA ARG A 8 5.31 11.26 15.00
C ARG A 8 5.60 12.27 13.89
N GLN A 9 5.65 11.87 12.64
CA GLN A 9 5.87 12.79 11.53
C GLN A 9 4.69 13.76 11.34
N MET A 10 3.46 13.29 11.51
CA MET A 10 2.27 14.17 11.50
C MET A 10 2.28 15.16 12.68
N CYS A 11 2.55 14.69 13.90
CA CYS A 11 2.61 15.57 15.08
C CYS A 11 3.73 16.61 14.99
N ILE A 12 4.88 16.30 14.36
CA ILE A 12 5.98 17.27 14.17
C ILE A 12 5.55 18.36 13.18
N ARG A 13 4.80 18.04 12.14
CA ARG A 13 4.29 19.01 11.16
C ARG A 13 3.15 19.85 11.72
N ASP A 14 2.25 19.28 12.52
CA ASP A 14 1.23 20.00 13.27
C ASP A 14 1.84 21.05 14.22
N SER A 15 2.96 20.71 14.87
CA SER A 15 3.67 21.65 15.75
C SER A 15 4.33 22.83 15.00
N GLN A 16 4.51 22.71 13.68
CA GLN A 16 5.06 23.75 12.81
C GLN A 16 3.98 24.61 12.14
N ASN A 17 2.71 24.39 12.45
CA ASN A 17 1.56 25.10 11.88
C ASN A 17 1.50 25.03 10.33
N ILE A 18 1.91 23.89 9.75
CA ILE A 18 1.87 23.65 8.32
C ILE A 18 0.52 23.02 7.95
N GLU A 19 -0.23 23.72 7.11
CA GLU A 19 -1.49 23.20 6.56
C GLU A 19 -1.20 22.00 5.64
N GLN A 20 -1.91 20.89 5.88
CA GLN A 20 -1.73 19.65 5.12
C GLN A 20 -3.01 19.30 4.38
N LYS A 21 -2.91 19.16 3.06
CA LYS A 21 -3.97 18.69 2.18
C LYS A 21 -3.65 17.28 1.68
N PHE A 22 -4.67 16.43 1.63
CA PHE A 22 -4.50 15.04 1.29
C PHE A 22 -5.25 14.68 0.02
N CYS A 23 -4.61 13.84 -0.81
CA CYS A 23 -5.24 13.22 -1.98
C CYS A 23 -5.13 11.69 -1.84
N PRO A 24 -6.05 11.04 -1.11
CA PRO A 24 -6.01 9.60 -0.94
C PRO A 24 -6.38 8.86 -2.23
N ILE A 25 -5.55 7.89 -2.58
CA ILE A 25 -5.75 6.96 -3.67
C ILE A 25 -6.21 5.62 -3.08
N GLY A 26 -7.45 5.24 -3.32
CA GLY A 26 -8.08 4.03 -2.82
C GLY A 26 -9.02 4.25 -1.63
N THR A 27 -10.02 3.38 -1.51
CA THR A 27 -11.12 3.48 -0.54
C THR A 27 -10.66 3.46 0.92
N LYS A 28 -9.69 2.59 1.24
CA LYS A 28 -9.16 2.47 2.62
C LYS A 28 -8.42 3.73 3.06
N ALA A 29 -7.65 4.32 2.15
CA ALA A 29 -6.94 5.58 2.41
C ALA A 29 -7.93 6.72 2.65
N ARG A 30 -8.98 6.83 1.85
CA ARG A 30 -10.03 7.85 2.03
C ARG A 30 -10.70 7.74 3.39
N VAL A 31 -11.16 6.53 3.76
CA VAL A 31 -11.82 6.30 5.06
C VAL A 31 -10.89 6.69 6.21
N PHE A 32 -9.62 6.35 6.11
CA PHE A 32 -8.63 6.72 7.12
C PHE A 32 -8.51 8.23 7.29
N PHE A 33 -8.30 8.97 6.19
CA PHE A 33 -8.11 10.42 6.25
C PHE A 33 -9.39 11.17 6.64
N ASN A 34 -10.57 10.70 6.23
CA ASN A 34 -11.84 11.29 6.70
C ASN A 34 -12.04 11.12 8.20
N ASN A 35 -11.67 9.98 8.77
CA ASN A 35 -11.78 9.74 10.21
C ASN A 35 -10.69 10.46 11.00
N PHE A 36 -9.55 10.72 10.40
CA PHE A 36 -8.41 11.38 11.02
C PHE A 36 -8.54 12.91 11.04
N GLY A 37 -9.51 13.48 10.29
CA GLY A 37 -9.75 14.92 10.24
C GLY A 37 -8.82 15.68 9.28
N GLY A 38 -8.17 15.01 8.34
CA GLY A 38 -7.38 15.63 7.28
C GLY A 38 -8.24 16.28 6.20
N GLU A 39 -7.83 17.44 5.69
CA GLU A 39 -8.48 18.08 4.55
C GLU A 39 -8.21 17.27 3.29
N VAL A 40 -9.25 16.62 2.75
CA VAL A 40 -9.18 15.83 1.52
C VAL A 40 -9.58 16.70 0.34
N VAL A 41 -8.63 16.97 -0.54
CA VAL A 41 -8.82 17.84 -1.72
C VAL A 41 -9.43 17.08 -2.89
N SER A 42 -8.96 15.87 -3.13
CA SER A 42 -9.40 15.02 -4.22
C SER A 42 -9.24 13.55 -3.83
N THR A 43 -10.02 12.66 -4.45
CA THR A 43 -9.93 11.22 -4.19
C THR A 43 -9.99 10.44 -5.49
N ALA A 44 -9.19 9.39 -5.61
CA ALA A 44 -9.30 8.41 -6.67
C ALA A 44 -9.78 7.08 -6.07
N GLU A 45 -10.96 6.62 -6.50
CA GLU A 45 -11.58 5.39 -6.00
C GLU A 45 -11.91 4.41 -7.12
N LYS A 46 -12.25 3.18 -6.74
CA LYS A 46 -12.68 2.12 -7.65
C LYS A 46 -11.66 1.80 -8.74
N LEU A 47 -10.38 1.80 -8.36
CA LEU A 47 -9.29 1.55 -9.30
C LEU A 47 -9.25 0.09 -9.80
N GLY A 48 -9.93 -0.84 -9.08
CA GLY A 48 -9.90 -2.27 -9.40
C GLY A 48 -8.50 -2.89 -9.22
N ASP A 49 -8.34 -4.11 -9.72
CA ASP A 49 -7.05 -4.82 -9.67
C ASP A 49 -6.06 -4.30 -10.73
N ILE A 50 -6.57 -3.70 -11.80
CA ILE A 50 -5.78 -3.08 -12.88
C ILE A 50 -6.26 -1.65 -13.03
N PRO A 51 -5.61 -0.67 -12.37
CA PRO A 51 -6.00 0.73 -12.48
C PRO A 51 -5.72 1.27 -13.87
N ALA A 52 -6.72 1.91 -14.47
CA ALA A 52 -6.49 2.70 -15.67
C ALA A 52 -5.92 4.07 -15.28
N LEU A 53 -4.95 4.55 -16.06
CA LEU A 53 -4.32 5.87 -15.85
C LEU A 53 -5.37 6.99 -15.83
N GLU A 54 -6.40 6.88 -16.65
CA GLU A 54 -7.50 7.85 -16.76
C GLU A 54 -8.20 8.14 -15.43
N ASN A 55 -8.32 7.12 -14.56
CA ASN A 55 -8.95 7.26 -13.27
C ASN A 55 -8.10 8.06 -12.26
N LEU A 56 -6.80 8.18 -12.51
CA LEU A 56 -5.85 8.92 -11.68
C LEU A 56 -5.64 10.34 -12.17
N ILE A 57 -5.74 10.59 -13.48
CA ILE A 57 -5.47 11.89 -14.09
C ILE A 57 -6.31 13.00 -13.45
N GLY A 58 -7.60 12.74 -13.20
CA GLY A 58 -8.48 13.73 -12.57
C GLY A 58 -8.01 14.20 -11.20
N ALA A 59 -7.55 13.26 -10.36
CA ALA A 59 -7.05 13.58 -9.03
C ALA A 59 -5.70 14.31 -9.08
N ILE A 60 -4.82 13.90 -9.99
CA ILE A 60 -3.50 14.52 -10.22
C ILE A 60 -3.68 15.94 -10.73
N LYS A 61 -4.59 16.15 -11.69
CA LYS A 61 -4.85 17.48 -12.26
C LYS A 61 -5.30 18.48 -11.20
N VAL A 62 -6.21 18.11 -10.31
CA VAL A 62 -6.64 18.97 -9.21
C VAL A 62 -5.48 19.40 -8.32
N LEU A 63 -4.51 18.50 -8.07
CA LEU A 63 -3.31 18.84 -7.29
C LEU A 63 -2.37 19.79 -8.04
N LEU A 64 -2.19 19.57 -9.34
CA LEU A 64 -1.36 20.43 -10.20
C LEU A 64 -1.98 21.84 -10.31
N ASP A 65 -3.29 21.94 -10.56
CA ASP A 65 -4.00 23.21 -10.63
C ASP A 65 -3.85 24.02 -9.33
N LYS A 66 -3.94 23.35 -8.17
CA LYS A 66 -3.73 24.01 -6.86
C LYS A 66 -2.29 24.44 -6.62
N PHE A 67 -1.33 23.69 -7.11
CA PHE A 67 0.08 24.06 -7.05
C PHE A 67 0.37 25.28 -7.95
N GLU A 68 -0.18 25.34 -9.17
CA GLU A 68 -0.06 26.48 -10.08
C GLU A 68 -0.72 27.74 -9.54
N GLN A 69 -1.84 27.59 -8.82
CA GLN A 69 -2.53 28.71 -8.15
C GLN A 69 -1.81 29.21 -6.89
N GLY A 70 -0.74 28.52 -6.46
CA GLY A 70 0.01 28.88 -5.26
C GLY A 70 -0.71 28.56 -3.94
N GLU A 71 -1.75 27.69 -3.98
CA GLU A 71 -2.40 27.20 -2.75
C GLU A 71 -1.59 26.11 -2.05
N ILE A 72 -0.67 25.47 -2.77
CA ILE A 72 0.17 24.38 -2.27
C ILE A 72 1.61 24.67 -2.67
N ASP A 73 2.52 24.65 -1.69
CA ASP A 73 3.94 24.91 -1.92
C ASP A 73 4.73 23.64 -2.29
N GLN A 74 4.30 22.48 -1.77
CA GLN A 74 5.00 21.22 -1.95
C GLN A 74 4.03 20.04 -2.09
N VAL A 75 4.34 19.12 -2.97
CA VAL A 75 3.59 17.88 -3.17
C VAL A 75 4.48 16.68 -2.92
N PHE A 76 4.02 15.78 -2.05
CA PHE A 76 4.72 14.54 -1.72
C PHE A 76 3.88 13.33 -2.10
N LEU A 77 4.51 12.33 -2.65
CA LEU A 77 3.93 11.02 -2.93
C LEU A 77 4.39 10.03 -1.87
N ALA A 78 3.44 9.50 -1.09
CA ALA A 78 3.69 8.43 -0.14
C ALA A 78 3.21 7.09 -0.74
N SER A 79 4.13 6.18 -0.95
CA SER A 79 3.87 4.86 -1.55
C SER A 79 4.73 3.79 -0.88
N ASN A 80 4.43 2.51 -1.16
CA ASN A 80 5.30 1.42 -0.78
C ASN A 80 6.13 1.02 -2.01
N ARG A 81 7.44 0.87 -1.81
CA ARG A 81 8.35 0.33 -2.80
C ARG A 81 8.39 -1.19 -2.66
N PHE A 82 8.26 -1.88 -3.78
CA PHE A 82 8.37 -3.32 -3.82
C PHE A 82 9.86 -3.73 -3.92
N GLU A 83 10.39 -4.41 -2.92
CA GLU A 83 11.73 -4.99 -2.96
C GLU A 83 11.68 -6.50 -3.26
N ASN A 84 10.87 -7.21 -2.48
CA ASN A 84 10.62 -8.64 -2.68
C ASN A 84 9.25 -9.02 -2.06
N THR A 85 8.84 -10.26 -2.24
CA THR A 85 7.55 -10.74 -1.73
C THR A 85 7.40 -10.67 -0.21
N MET A 86 8.51 -10.64 0.54
CA MET A 86 8.51 -10.60 2.00
C MET A 86 8.73 -9.18 2.55
N THR A 87 9.40 -8.31 1.77
CA THR A 87 9.83 -6.98 2.23
C THR A 87 9.25 -5.91 1.32
N GLN A 88 8.48 -5.00 1.93
CA GLN A 88 7.97 -3.79 1.29
C GLN A 88 8.36 -2.60 2.15
N GLU A 89 8.94 -1.58 1.54
CA GLU A 89 9.37 -0.39 2.25
C GLU A 89 8.48 0.82 1.94
N PRO A 90 7.97 1.52 2.99
CA PRO A 90 7.27 2.77 2.78
C PRO A 90 8.25 3.85 2.33
N ASN A 91 7.97 4.47 1.19
CA ASN A 91 8.75 5.54 0.60
C ASN A 91 7.92 6.82 0.49
N ILE A 92 8.56 7.97 0.72
CA ILE A 92 7.97 9.29 0.51
C ILE A 92 8.89 10.02 -0.45
N LYS A 93 8.36 10.34 -1.63
CA LYS A 93 9.07 11.07 -2.68
C LYS A 93 8.43 12.44 -2.88
N GLN A 94 9.25 13.49 -2.93
CA GLN A 94 8.77 14.81 -3.34
C GLN A 94 8.49 14.79 -4.85
N LEU A 95 7.27 15.22 -5.22
CA LEU A 95 6.87 15.37 -6.62
C LEU A 95 7.08 16.79 -7.10
N LEU A 96 6.71 17.77 -6.27
CA LEU A 96 6.82 19.20 -6.59
C LEU A 96 7.36 19.98 -5.39
N PRO A 97 8.19 21.01 -5.59
CA PRO A 97 8.91 21.28 -6.83
C PRO A 97 9.90 20.15 -7.18
N LEU A 98 10.16 19.98 -8.46
CA LEU A 98 11.15 19.01 -8.94
C LEU A 98 12.54 19.46 -8.49
N LEU A 99 13.24 18.58 -7.78
CA LEU A 99 14.61 18.83 -7.39
C LEU A 99 15.52 18.45 -8.58
N PRO A 100 16.41 19.35 -9.03
CA PRO A 100 17.36 19.01 -10.06
C PRO A 100 18.32 17.92 -9.53
N GLU A 101 18.46 16.83 -10.26
CA GLU A 101 19.49 15.85 -9.98
C GLU A 101 20.83 16.38 -10.50
N ASP A 102 21.78 16.64 -9.58
CA ASP A 102 23.16 16.99 -9.92
C ASP A 102 23.92 15.74 -10.40
N THR A 103 23.55 15.21 -11.56
CA THR A 103 24.34 14.17 -12.21
C THR A 103 25.44 14.80 -13.06
N PRO A 104 26.70 14.35 -12.91
CA PRO A 104 27.82 14.90 -13.68
C PRO A 104 27.68 14.70 -15.21
N GLU A 105 26.81 13.80 -15.64
CA GLU A 105 26.47 13.54 -17.04
C GLU A 105 25.64 14.65 -17.68
N LEU A 106 24.87 15.43 -16.91
CA LEU A 106 24.07 16.56 -17.38
C LEU A 106 24.91 17.81 -17.75
N LYS A 107 26.24 17.77 -17.55
CA LYS A 107 27.13 18.86 -17.93
C LYS A 107 27.36 19.00 -19.44
N ARG A 108 26.96 18.01 -20.24
CA ARG A 108 26.93 18.11 -21.70
C ARG A 108 25.60 18.75 -22.12
N ARG A 109 25.57 20.06 -22.17
CA ARG A 109 24.44 20.80 -22.71
C ARG A 109 24.42 20.63 -24.24
N TRP A 110 23.44 19.83 -24.72
CA TRP A 110 23.09 19.82 -26.13
C TRP A 110 22.03 20.89 -26.32
N ASP A 111 22.25 21.74 -27.33
CA ASP A 111 21.23 22.72 -27.70
C ASP A 111 20.29 22.05 -28.70
N TYR A 112 19.08 21.76 -28.25
CA TYR A 112 18.06 21.15 -29.10
C TYR A 112 17.17 22.24 -29.72
N ILE A 113 16.76 22.03 -30.96
CA ILE A 113 15.73 22.84 -31.61
C ILE A 113 14.39 22.30 -31.16
N TYR A 114 13.61 23.11 -30.46
CA TYR A 114 12.29 22.75 -29.96
C TYR A 114 11.21 23.32 -30.89
N GLU A 115 10.23 22.51 -31.25
CA GLU A 115 9.05 22.90 -32.00
C GLU A 115 7.80 22.39 -31.26
N PRO A 116 6.74 23.19 -30.99
CA PRO A 116 6.60 24.59 -31.40
C PRO A 116 7.31 25.60 -30.49
N ASP A 117 7.31 25.42 -29.15
CA ASP A 117 8.00 26.26 -28.16
C ASP A 117 8.55 25.39 -27.02
N ALA A 118 9.78 25.71 -26.61
CA ALA A 118 10.48 24.95 -25.57
C ALA A 118 9.70 24.91 -24.24
N LYS A 119 9.04 26.02 -23.87
CA LYS A 119 8.28 26.12 -22.62
C LYS A 119 7.03 25.26 -22.65
N GLU A 120 6.21 25.37 -23.69
CA GLU A 120 4.98 24.61 -23.84
C GLU A 120 5.26 23.09 -23.88
N LEU A 121 6.31 22.69 -24.61
CA LEU A 121 6.75 21.31 -24.67
C LEU A 121 7.21 20.79 -23.29
N LEU A 122 7.96 21.60 -22.55
CA LEU A 122 8.46 21.24 -21.22
C LEU A 122 7.31 21.08 -20.22
N ASP A 123 6.35 22.00 -20.22
CA ASP A 123 5.21 21.96 -19.32
C ASP A 123 4.38 20.68 -19.57
N GLY A 124 4.10 20.35 -20.84
CA GLY A 124 3.42 19.11 -21.19
C GLY A 124 4.21 17.84 -20.82
N LEU A 125 5.54 17.86 -20.97
CA LEU A 125 6.39 16.75 -20.58
C LEU A 125 6.42 16.56 -19.06
N MET A 126 6.49 17.64 -18.29
CA MET A 126 6.50 17.61 -16.83
C MET A 126 5.19 17.07 -16.27
N GLN A 127 4.06 17.47 -16.83
CA GLN A 127 2.78 16.92 -16.46
C GLN A 127 2.73 15.40 -16.68
N ARG A 128 3.15 14.94 -17.87
CA ARG A 128 3.20 13.51 -18.19
C ARG A 128 4.17 12.73 -17.28
N TYR A 129 5.28 13.34 -16.92
CA TYR A 129 6.25 12.76 -16.01
C TYR A 129 5.63 12.52 -14.62
N ILE A 130 4.92 13.52 -14.07
CA ILE A 130 4.24 13.39 -12.78
C ILE A 130 3.13 12.34 -12.82
N GLU A 131 2.31 12.34 -13.88
CA GLU A 131 1.28 11.32 -14.10
C GLU A 131 1.88 9.90 -14.11
N SER A 132 3.01 9.72 -14.80
CA SER A 132 3.73 8.44 -14.87
C SER A 132 4.30 8.02 -13.52
N LEU A 133 4.87 8.93 -12.74
CA LEU A 133 5.39 8.63 -11.40
C LEU A 133 4.28 8.19 -10.44
N VAL A 134 3.14 8.87 -10.47
CA VAL A 134 1.99 8.50 -9.63
C VAL A 134 1.43 7.15 -10.05
N TYR A 135 1.31 6.91 -11.36
CA TYR A 135 0.84 5.63 -11.88
C TYR A 135 1.76 4.47 -11.49
N GLN A 136 3.07 4.66 -11.63
CA GLN A 136 4.07 3.67 -11.20
C GLN A 136 3.91 3.35 -9.70
N ALA A 137 3.78 4.37 -8.86
CA ALA A 137 3.60 4.16 -7.42
C ALA A 137 2.32 3.40 -7.08
N VAL A 138 1.23 3.63 -7.81
CA VAL A 138 -0.02 2.88 -7.63
C VAL A 138 0.16 1.41 -8.00
N ILE A 139 0.80 1.11 -9.14
CA ILE A 139 1.09 -0.27 -9.55
C ILE A 139 2.01 -0.98 -8.54
N GLU A 140 3.06 -0.31 -8.06
CA GLU A 140 3.93 -0.85 -7.02
C GLU A 140 3.18 -1.15 -5.72
N ASN A 141 2.26 -0.26 -5.31
CA ASN A 141 1.42 -0.51 -4.14
C ASN A 141 0.49 -1.72 -4.31
N ILE A 142 -0.08 -1.92 -5.49
CA ILE A 142 -0.90 -3.09 -5.79
C ILE A 142 -0.04 -4.37 -5.73
N ALA A 143 1.16 -4.33 -6.30
CA ALA A 143 2.09 -5.45 -6.22
C ALA A 143 2.46 -5.78 -4.76
N CYS A 144 2.73 -4.76 -3.94
CA CYS A 144 2.97 -4.92 -2.51
C CYS A 144 1.77 -5.53 -1.77
N GLU A 145 0.55 -5.10 -2.11
CA GLU A 145 -0.68 -5.65 -1.52
C GLU A 145 -0.85 -7.14 -1.88
N GLN A 146 -0.63 -7.52 -3.14
CA GLN A 146 -0.74 -8.90 -3.56
C GLN A 146 0.34 -9.78 -2.92
N ALA A 147 1.56 -9.29 -2.80
CA ALA A 147 2.64 -9.99 -2.11
C ALA A 147 2.31 -10.21 -0.62
N ALA A 148 1.82 -9.18 0.07
CA ALA A 148 1.40 -9.31 1.46
C ALA A 148 0.24 -10.30 1.64
N LYS A 149 -0.73 -10.31 0.72
CA LYS A 149 -1.81 -11.31 0.70
C LYS A 149 -1.27 -12.72 0.52
N MET A 150 -0.31 -12.95 -0.40
CA MET A 150 0.29 -14.28 -0.59
C MET A 150 0.97 -14.78 0.68
N VAL A 151 1.76 -13.95 1.35
CA VAL A 151 2.43 -14.32 2.62
C VAL A 151 1.40 -14.63 3.71
N ALA A 152 0.37 -13.80 3.84
CA ALA A 152 -0.69 -14.02 4.82
C ALA A 152 -1.45 -15.32 4.56
N MET A 153 -1.77 -15.64 3.31
CA MET A 153 -2.45 -16.88 2.92
C MET A 153 -1.57 -18.11 3.16
N LYS A 154 -0.27 -18.01 2.86
CA LYS A 154 0.68 -19.09 3.16
C LYS A 154 0.70 -19.39 4.66
N ASN A 155 0.87 -18.38 5.50
CA ASN A 155 0.88 -18.54 6.94
C ASN A 155 -0.45 -19.10 7.47
N ALA A 156 -1.58 -18.66 6.91
CA ALA A 156 -2.90 -19.17 7.26
C ALA A 156 -3.05 -20.67 6.91
N THR A 157 -2.53 -21.09 5.77
CA THR A 157 -2.55 -22.49 5.33
C THR A 157 -1.66 -23.36 6.24
N GLU A 158 -0.48 -22.89 6.60
CA GLU A 158 0.41 -23.59 7.53
C GLU A 158 -0.22 -23.74 8.93
N ASN A 159 -0.82 -22.68 9.43
CA ASN A 159 -1.54 -22.71 10.71
C ASN A 159 -2.74 -23.67 10.67
N ALA A 160 -3.50 -23.68 9.56
CA ALA A 160 -4.62 -24.60 9.39
C ALA A 160 -4.14 -26.07 9.37
N GLY A 161 -3.02 -26.36 8.75
CA GLY A 161 -2.39 -27.68 8.77
C GLY A 161 -2.09 -28.14 10.20
N THR A 162 -1.43 -27.29 10.99
CA THR A 162 -1.13 -27.58 12.40
C THR A 162 -2.38 -27.89 13.23
N ILE A 163 -3.45 -27.09 13.05
CA ILE A 163 -4.73 -27.32 13.76
C ILE A 163 -5.36 -28.64 13.33
N ILE A 164 -5.29 -29.00 12.05
CA ILE A 164 -5.81 -30.28 11.56
C ILE A 164 -5.06 -31.46 12.21
N ASP A 165 -3.74 -31.40 12.29
CA ASP A 165 -2.92 -32.44 12.92
C ASP A 165 -3.23 -32.60 14.41
N GLU A 166 -3.39 -31.47 15.14
CA GLU A 166 -3.78 -31.47 16.54
C GLU A 166 -5.17 -32.09 16.74
N LEU A 167 -6.14 -31.73 15.90
CA LEU A 167 -7.48 -32.27 15.98
C LEU A 167 -7.52 -33.79 15.65
N GLN A 168 -6.69 -34.23 14.70
CA GLN A 168 -6.56 -35.65 14.39
C GLN A 168 -5.99 -36.45 15.58
N LEU A 169 -5.01 -35.88 16.29
CA LEU A 169 -4.46 -36.50 17.50
C LEU A 169 -5.52 -36.62 18.58
N ILE A 170 -6.28 -35.54 18.85
CA ILE A 170 -7.36 -35.54 19.83
C ILE A 170 -8.42 -36.55 19.45
N TYR A 171 -8.85 -36.59 18.20
CA TYR A 171 -9.82 -37.54 17.69
C TYR A 171 -9.36 -39.00 17.88
N ASN A 172 -8.12 -39.32 17.51
CA ASN A 172 -7.57 -40.65 17.65
C ASN A 172 -7.48 -41.08 19.13
N ASN A 173 -7.09 -40.16 20.02
CA ASN A 173 -7.06 -40.43 21.45
C ASN A 173 -8.49 -40.69 22.02
N ALA A 174 -9.42 -39.86 21.64
CA ALA A 174 -10.84 -40.04 22.06
C ALA A 174 -11.42 -41.35 21.53
N ARG A 175 -11.15 -41.68 20.26
CA ARG A 175 -11.58 -42.96 19.68
C ARG A 175 -10.99 -44.17 20.38
N GLN A 176 -9.68 -44.14 20.67
CA GLN A 176 -9.03 -45.22 21.43
C GLN A 176 -9.59 -45.37 22.84
N ALA A 177 -9.85 -44.26 23.53
CA ALA A 177 -10.47 -44.30 24.85
C ALA A 177 -11.87 -44.90 24.82
N ALA A 178 -12.69 -44.54 23.84
CA ALA A 178 -14.04 -45.09 23.65
C ALA A 178 -13.98 -46.59 23.38
N ILE A 179 -13.14 -47.06 22.47
CA ILE A 179 -12.95 -48.47 22.18
C ILE A 179 -12.49 -49.25 23.41
N THR A 180 -11.55 -48.69 24.17
CA THR A 180 -11.04 -49.32 25.41
C THR A 180 -12.15 -49.40 26.46
N GLN A 181 -12.97 -48.40 26.60
CA GLN A 181 -14.10 -48.40 27.50
C GLN A 181 -15.12 -49.49 27.09
N GLU A 182 -15.53 -49.56 25.84
CA GLU A 182 -16.44 -50.58 25.33
C GLU A 182 -15.89 -52.01 25.56
N LEU A 183 -14.62 -52.23 25.31
CA LEU A 183 -13.97 -53.52 25.58
C LEU A 183 -13.96 -53.83 27.08
N SER A 184 -13.71 -52.87 27.95
CA SER A 184 -13.75 -53.09 29.40
C SER A 184 -15.16 -53.41 29.91
N GLU A 185 -16.17 -52.78 29.36
CA GLU A 185 -17.60 -53.10 29.67
C GLU A 185 -18.00 -54.46 29.24
N ILE A 186 -17.55 -54.95 28.05
CA ILE A 186 -17.82 -56.32 27.56
C ILE A 186 -17.12 -57.33 28.44
N VAL A 187 -15.86 -57.13 28.82
CA VAL A 187 -15.12 -58.05 29.70
C VAL A 187 -15.77 -58.12 31.09
N ALA A 188 -16.10 -56.95 31.67
CA ALA A 188 -16.79 -56.93 32.97
C ALA A 188 -18.16 -57.62 32.94
N GLY A 189 -18.91 -57.50 31.83
CA GLY A 189 -20.19 -58.20 31.63
C GLY A 189 -20.01 -59.72 31.46
N ALA A 190 -18.90 -60.16 30.87
CA ALA A 190 -18.60 -61.60 30.73
C ALA A 190 -18.10 -62.25 32.03
N GLU A 191 -17.47 -61.49 32.92
CA GLU A 191 -17.05 -61.97 34.25
C GLU A 191 -18.22 -62.04 35.26
N ALA A 192 -19.31 -61.31 35.00
CA ALA A 192 -20.51 -61.29 35.87
C ALA A 192 -21.52 -62.38 35.55
N LEU A 193 -21.31 -63.21 34.54
CA LEU A 193 -22.11 -64.39 34.17
C LEU A 193 -21.44 -65.66 34.65
#